data_9d12935689e5b3e995e054a9f3be3791
#
_entry.id   9d12935689e5b3e995e054a9f3be3791
#
_cell.length_a   1.000
_cell.length_b   1.000
_cell.length_c   1.000
_cell.angle_alpha   90.00
_cell.angle_beta   90.00
_cell.angle_gamma   90.00
#
_symmetry.space_group_name_H-M   'P 1'
#
loop_
_entity.id
_entity.type
_entity.pdbx_description
1 polymer ?
#
loop_
_entity_poly.entity_id
_entity_poly.type
_entity_poly.pdbx_seq_one_letter_code
_entity_poly.pdbx_strand_id
1 'polypeptide(L)' 'MSHTPLIDQIAQRVEHLLLRHEELQRTNALLATQVQELAHERDLLKSRLGAARHRIDALIDRLPQGSEAKTKDAA' A
#
# COMPACT_ATOMS: atom_id res chain seq x y z
N MET A 1 56.44 0.42 -4.41
CA MET A 1 55.58 1.07 -5.40
C MET A 1 54.50 0.17 -5.95
N SER A 2 54.68 -1.14 -5.94
CA SER A 2 53.68 -2.08 -6.46
C SER A 2 52.42 -2.19 -5.58
N HIS A 3 52.44 -1.64 -4.36
CA HIS A 3 51.32 -1.69 -3.43
C HIS A 3 50.35 -0.52 -3.57
N THR A 4 50.78 0.62 -4.14
CA THR A 4 49.97 1.82 -4.27
C THR A 4 48.77 1.63 -5.19
N PRO A 5 48.91 1.04 -6.39
CA PRO A 5 47.73 0.81 -7.25
C PRO A 5 46.75 -0.21 -6.66
N LEU A 6 47.23 -1.18 -5.90
CA LEU A 6 46.36 -2.16 -5.26
C LEU A 6 45.55 -1.49 -4.14
N ILE A 7 46.18 -0.67 -3.34
CA ILE A 7 45.54 0.09 -2.26
C ILE A 7 44.52 1.07 -2.87
N ASP A 8 44.87 1.74 -3.96
CA ASP A 8 43.96 2.65 -4.65
C ASP A 8 42.74 1.92 -5.22
N GLN A 9 42.93 0.74 -5.77
CA GLN A 9 41.80 -0.09 -6.23
C GLN A 9 40.88 -0.49 -5.08
N ILE A 10 41.45 -0.89 -3.95
CA ILE A 10 40.67 -1.25 -2.76
C ILE A 10 39.89 -0.03 -2.26
N ALA A 11 40.56 1.12 -2.20
CA ALA A 11 39.93 2.37 -1.77
C ALA A 11 38.77 2.75 -2.69
N GLN A 12 38.94 2.62 -4.00
CA GLN A 12 37.87 2.89 -4.98
C GLN A 12 36.69 1.93 -4.79
N ARG A 13 36.95 0.66 -4.56
CA ARG A 13 35.89 -0.32 -4.32
C ARG A 13 35.14 -0.03 -3.02
N VAL A 14 35.86 0.37 -1.99
CA VAL A 14 35.23 0.74 -0.71
C VAL A 14 34.35 1.97 -0.90
N GLU A 15 34.85 3.00 -1.58
CA GLU A 15 34.04 4.19 -1.88
C GLU A 15 32.79 3.84 -2.68
N HIS A 16 32.95 2.99 -3.69
CA HIS A 16 31.83 2.56 -4.53
C HIS A 16 30.80 1.79 -3.71
N LEU A 17 31.24 0.90 -2.82
CA LEU A 17 30.35 0.17 -1.93
C LEU A 17 29.63 1.09 -0.95
N LEU A 18 30.31 2.08 -0.42
CA LEU A 18 29.69 3.06 0.48
C LEU A 18 28.62 3.88 -0.22
N LEU A 19 28.89 4.35 -1.44
CA LEU A 19 27.91 5.07 -2.24
C LEU A 19 26.69 4.20 -2.54
N ARG A 20 26.94 2.96 -2.93
CA ARG A 20 25.86 2.01 -3.21
C ARG A 20 25.05 1.71 -1.95
N HIS A 21 25.71 1.60 -0.82
CA HIS A 21 25.02 1.39 0.45
C HIS A 21 24.13 2.57 0.81
N GLU A 22 24.60 3.80 0.62
CA GLU A 22 23.80 4.99 0.83
C GLU A 22 22.59 5.04 -0.08
N GLU A 23 22.77 4.70 -1.36
CA GLU A 23 21.67 4.63 -2.33
C GLU A 23 20.62 3.60 -1.91
N LEU A 24 21.07 2.43 -1.48
CA LEU A 24 20.18 1.38 -1.00
C LEU A 24 19.43 1.81 0.26
N GLN A 25 20.08 2.50 1.18
CA GLN A 25 19.42 3.02 2.37
C GLN A 25 18.33 4.03 2.01
N ARG A 26 18.61 4.93 1.08
CA ARG A 26 17.62 5.90 0.59
C ARG A 26 16.44 5.20 -0.08
N THR A 27 16.74 4.22 -0.93
CA THR A 27 15.71 3.44 -1.61
C THR A 27 14.85 2.67 -0.61
N ASN A 28 15.48 2.06 0.40
CA ASN A 28 14.75 1.34 1.43
C ASN A 28 13.85 2.27 2.24
N ALA A 29 14.34 3.45 2.60
CA ALA A 29 13.53 4.44 3.31
C ALA A 29 12.33 4.89 2.48
N LEU A 30 12.54 5.13 1.19
CA LEU A 30 11.48 5.51 0.27
C LEU A 30 10.45 4.39 0.12
N LEU A 31 10.91 3.16 -0.06
CA LEU A 31 10.02 2.00 -0.17
C LEU A 31 9.22 1.79 1.11
N ALA A 32 9.83 1.96 2.27
CA ALA A 32 9.12 1.85 3.55
C ALA A 32 8.00 2.89 3.65
N THR A 33 8.27 4.13 3.23
CA THR A 33 7.27 5.19 3.18
C THR A 33 6.14 4.84 2.21
N GLN A 34 6.47 4.34 1.02
CA GLN A 34 5.48 3.95 0.01
C GLN A 34 4.61 2.79 0.51
N VAL A 35 5.21 1.81 1.19
CA VAL A 35 4.45 0.70 1.78
C VAL A 35 3.47 1.21 2.82
N GLN A 36 3.89 2.14 3.67
CA GLN A 36 3.00 2.73 4.68
C GLN A 36 1.85 3.51 4.03
N GLU A 37 2.15 4.29 2.99
CA GLU A 37 1.12 5.03 2.26
C GLU A 37 0.11 4.10 1.60
N LEU A 38 0.60 3.04 0.95
CA LEU A 38 -0.26 2.05 0.32
C LEU A 38 -1.12 1.31 1.34
N ALA A 39 -0.55 0.96 2.50
CA ALA A 39 -1.31 0.33 3.58
C ALA A 39 -2.41 1.26 4.09
N HIS A 40 -2.11 2.55 4.23
CA HIS A 40 -3.09 3.55 4.64
C HIS A 40 -4.22 3.70 3.62
N GLU A 41 -3.88 3.79 2.34
CA GLU A 41 -4.87 3.85 1.25
C GLU A 41 -5.74 2.58 1.24
N ARG A 42 -5.11 1.43 1.40
CA ARG A 42 -5.85 0.16 1.48
C ARG A 42 -6.85 0.18 2.63
N ASP A 43 -6.43 0.64 3.79
CA ASP A 43 -7.30 0.68 4.97
C ASP A 43 -8.47 1.65 4.77
N LEU A 44 -8.20 2.80 4.14
CA LEU A 44 -9.25 3.75 3.77
C LEU A 44 -10.24 3.15 2.79
N LEU A 45 -9.74 2.46 1.76
CA LEU A 45 -10.59 1.81 0.77
C LEU A 45 -11.42 0.70 1.40
N LYS A 46 -10.83 -0.10 2.27
CA LYS A 46 -11.57 -1.14 3.01
C LYS A 46 -12.67 -0.54 3.86
N SER A 47 -12.39 0.56 4.54
CA SER A 47 -13.36 1.26 5.36
C SER A 47 -14.53 1.78 4.53
N ARG A 48 -14.23 2.39 3.37
CA ARG A 48 -15.25 2.89 2.45
C ARG A 48 -16.09 1.76 1.86
N LEU A 49 -15.44 0.67 1.46
CA LEU A 49 -16.14 -0.50 0.94
C LEU A 49 -17.04 -1.11 2.01
N GLY A 50 -16.55 -1.21 3.23
CA GLY A 50 -17.35 -1.71 4.35
C GLY A 50 -18.57 -0.84 4.63
N ALA A 51 -18.41 0.47 4.61
CA ALA A 51 -19.51 1.40 4.79
C ALA A 51 -20.52 1.32 3.64
N ALA A 52 -20.03 1.26 2.40
CA ALA A 52 -20.88 1.12 1.23
C ALA A 52 -21.64 -0.19 1.25
N ARG A 53 -20.97 -1.29 1.60
CA ARG A 53 -21.58 -2.61 1.72
C ARG A 53 -22.65 -2.62 2.80
N HIS A 54 -22.38 -2.00 3.92
CA HIS A 54 -23.35 -1.88 4.99
C HIS A 54 -24.61 -1.12 4.55
N ARG A 55 -24.45 -0.04 3.78
CA ARG A 55 -25.57 0.71 3.21
C ARG A 55 -26.38 -0.13 2.23
N ILE A 56 -25.68 -0.89 1.38
CA ILE A 56 -26.34 -1.77 0.39
C ILE A 56 -27.12 -2.85 1.11
N ASP A 57 -26.51 -3.47 2.13
CA ASP A 57 -27.18 -4.50 2.93
C ASP A 57 -28.43 -3.95 3.62
N ALA A 58 -28.34 -2.74 4.17
CA ALA A 58 -29.49 -2.07 4.77
C ALA A 58 -30.61 -1.80 3.75
N LEU A 59 -30.23 -1.39 2.53
CA LEU A 59 -31.21 -1.17 1.46
C LEU A 59 -31.83 -2.48 1.00
N ILE A 60 -31.06 -3.55 0.89
CA ILE A 60 -31.56 -4.87 0.53
C ILE A 60 -32.55 -5.37 1.57
N ASP A 61 -32.26 -5.17 2.85
CA ASP A 61 -33.17 -5.55 3.94
C ASP A 61 -34.49 -4.79 3.86
N ARG A 62 -34.47 -3.55 3.41
CA ARG A 62 -35.67 -2.74 3.23
C ARG A 62 -36.47 -3.13 1.98
N LEU A 63 -35.78 -3.52 0.90
CA LEU A 63 -36.42 -3.82 -0.37
C LEU A 63 -37.40 -5.01 -0.30
N PRO A 64 -37.07 -6.15 0.32
CA PRO A 64 -38.05 -7.25 0.42
C PRO A 64 -39.30 -6.84 1.17
N GLN A 65 -39.20 -6.07 2.24
CA GLN A 65 -40.34 -5.59 3.00
C GLN A 65 -41.19 -4.64 2.17
N GLY A 66 -40.54 -3.74 1.43
CA GLY A 66 -41.23 -2.84 0.53
C GLY A 66 -41.87 -3.56 -0.63
N SER A 67 -41.19 -4.56 -1.21
CA SER A 67 -41.72 -5.38 -2.29
C SER A 67 -42.89 -6.23 -1.85
N GLU A 68 -42.81 -6.84 -0.66
CA GLU A 68 -43.90 -7.63 -0.10
C GLU A 68 -45.12 -6.75 0.20
N ALA A 69 -44.90 -5.57 0.79
CA ALA A 69 -45.96 -4.64 1.05
C ALA A 69 -46.66 -4.17 -0.25
N LYS A 70 -45.89 -3.88 -1.30
CA LYS A 70 -46.43 -3.52 -2.61
C LYS A 70 -47.17 -4.67 -3.26
N THR A 71 -46.63 -5.88 -3.15
CA THR A 71 -47.28 -7.07 -3.67
C THR A 71 -48.59 -7.36 -2.96
N LYS A 72 -48.60 -7.21 -1.63
CA LYS A 72 -49.84 -7.38 -0.86
C LYS A 72 -50.86 -6.32 -1.19
N ASP A 73 -50.43 -5.07 -1.39
CA ASP A 73 -51.33 -3.97 -1.74
C ASP A 73 -51.88 -4.15 -3.19
N ALA A 74 -51.07 -4.77 -4.07
CA ALA A 74 -51.48 -5.05 -5.43
C ALA A 74 -52.41 -6.26 -5.54
N ALA A 75 -52.31 -7.14 -4.56
CA ALA A 75 -53.17 -8.32 -4.53
C ALA A 75 -54.47 -8.05 -3.84
#